data_e86a288f9e8dc6b1cf7870c5a918cefe
#
_entry.id   e86a288f9e8dc6b1cf7870c5a918cefe
#
_cell.length_a   1.000
_cell.length_b   1.000
_cell.length_c   1.000
_cell.angle_alpha   90.00
_cell.angle_beta   90.00
_cell.angle_gamma   90.00
#
_symmetry.space_group_name_H-M   'P 1'
#
loop_
_entity.id
_entity.type
_entity.pdbx_description
1 polymer ?
#
loop_
_entity_poly.entity_id
_entity_poly.type
_entity_poly.pdbx_seq_one_letter_code
_entity_poly.pdbx_strand_id
1 'polypeptide(L)'
;EAKEILGEHRIEKLPIVDADFNLKGLITIKDIEKAIQYPNSAKDAGGRLLAGAAVGIANNTMERVEELVRNKVDVIAVDTAHGHNAIVIETVKKIKKKFPCLPVIAGNVATAEATRDLIEAGADIIKVGMGPGSICTRVSACRKSRRLWTAPKLPTNTARKSSPTAVSNSAATS
;
A
#
# COMPACT_ATOMS: atom_id res chain seq x y z
N GLU A 1 -24.58 14.42 -14.97
CA GLU A 1 -25.83 14.45 -14.17
C GLU A 1 -25.57 15.02 -12.76
N ALA A 2 -24.86 14.33 -11.81
CA ALA A 2 -24.65 14.86 -10.45
C ALA A 2 -23.96 16.26 -10.43
N LYS A 3 -22.94 16.48 -11.30
CA LYS A 3 -22.27 17.77 -11.42
C LYS A 3 -23.19 18.88 -11.90
N GLU A 4 -24.10 18.57 -12.79
CA GLU A 4 -25.09 19.51 -13.33
C GLU A 4 -26.08 19.92 -12.24
N ILE A 5 -26.63 18.93 -11.52
CA ILE A 5 -27.56 19.17 -10.39
C ILE A 5 -26.90 20.03 -9.31
N LEU A 6 -25.67 19.70 -8.90
CA LEU A 6 -24.94 20.47 -7.92
C LEU A 6 -24.70 21.91 -8.37
N GLY A 7 -24.39 22.12 -9.67
CA GLY A 7 -24.18 23.44 -10.25
C GLY A 7 -25.46 24.25 -10.40
N GLU A 8 -26.53 23.67 -10.90
CA GLU A 8 -27.82 24.32 -11.13
C GLU A 8 -28.45 24.80 -9.81
N HIS A 9 -28.43 23.91 -8.80
CA HIS A 9 -29.00 24.24 -7.48
C HIS A 9 -28.03 24.94 -6.51
N ARG A 10 -26.77 25.16 -6.91
CA ARG A 10 -25.70 25.78 -6.09
C ARG A 10 -25.52 25.09 -4.72
N ILE A 11 -25.61 23.76 -4.72
CA ILE A 11 -25.41 22.94 -3.53
C ILE A 11 -24.07 22.21 -3.60
N GLU A 12 -23.44 21.96 -2.45
CA GLU A 12 -22.14 21.31 -2.37
C GLU A 12 -22.23 19.81 -2.17
N LYS A 13 -23.38 19.30 -1.74
CA LYS A 13 -23.60 17.92 -1.34
C LYS A 13 -24.90 17.41 -1.89
N LEU A 14 -24.88 16.23 -2.50
CA LEU A 14 -26.04 15.55 -3.08
C LEU A 14 -26.20 14.17 -2.43
N PRO A 15 -27.19 13.95 -1.56
CA PRO A 15 -27.51 12.63 -1.04
C PRO A 15 -28.09 11.75 -2.13
N ILE A 16 -27.68 10.49 -2.16
CA ILE A 16 -28.22 9.46 -3.04
C ILE A 16 -29.12 8.57 -2.21
N VAL A 17 -30.36 8.43 -2.64
CA VAL A 17 -31.38 7.60 -1.97
C VAL A 17 -31.90 6.51 -2.91
N ASP A 18 -32.41 5.44 -2.36
CA ASP A 18 -33.14 4.41 -3.11
C ASP A 18 -34.61 4.82 -3.32
N ALA A 19 -35.38 3.92 -3.95
CA ALA A 19 -36.80 4.14 -4.21
C ALA A 19 -37.65 4.32 -2.93
N ASP A 20 -37.19 3.79 -1.81
CA ASP A 20 -37.83 3.89 -0.49
C ASP A 20 -37.30 5.09 0.34
N PHE A 21 -36.54 5.98 -0.28
CA PHE A 21 -35.93 7.16 0.35
C PHE A 21 -34.85 6.85 1.41
N ASN A 22 -34.30 5.63 1.44
CA ASN A 22 -33.19 5.32 2.33
C ASN A 22 -31.88 5.83 1.75
N LEU A 23 -31.04 6.44 2.59
CA LEU A 23 -29.74 6.99 2.18
C LEU A 23 -28.79 5.85 1.78
N LYS A 24 -28.29 5.89 0.55
CA LYS A 24 -27.31 4.94 -0.03
C LYS A 24 -25.92 5.54 -0.20
N GLY A 25 -25.82 6.85 -0.35
CA GLY A 25 -24.54 7.51 -0.57
C GLY A 25 -24.64 9.03 -0.51
N LEU A 26 -23.49 9.66 -0.66
CA LEU A 26 -23.33 11.10 -0.72
C LEU A 26 -22.29 11.44 -1.78
N ILE A 27 -22.63 12.35 -2.69
CA ILE A 27 -21.67 12.93 -3.65
C ILE A 27 -21.43 14.37 -3.26
N THR A 28 -20.16 14.78 -3.25
CA THR A 28 -19.80 16.19 -2.99
C THR A 28 -19.06 16.79 -4.19
N ILE A 29 -19.07 18.11 -4.31
CA ILE A 29 -18.27 18.83 -5.33
C ILE A 29 -16.79 18.47 -5.21
N LYS A 30 -16.28 18.34 -3.98
CA LYS A 30 -14.88 17.95 -3.72
C LYS A 30 -14.54 16.55 -4.25
N ASP A 31 -15.47 15.62 -4.23
CA ASP A 31 -15.24 14.26 -4.78
C ASP A 31 -15.10 14.32 -6.29
N ILE A 32 -15.93 15.15 -6.94
CA ILE A 32 -15.87 15.36 -8.40
C ILE A 32 -14.55 16.07 -8.79
N GLU A 33 -14.17 17.13 -8.07
CA GLU A 33 -12.92 17.86 -8.31
C GLU A 33 -11.70 16.95 -8.13
N LYS A 34 -11.67 16.16 -7.04
CA LYS A 34 -10.58 15.20 -6.79
C LYS A 34 -10.52 14.08 -7.82
N ALA A 35 -11.67 13.64 -8.34
CA ALA A 35 -11.69 12.64 -9.40
C ALA A 35 -11.09 13.17 -10.71
N ILE A 36 -11.27 14.48 -11.01
CA ILE A 36 -10.66 15.15 -12.16
C ILE A 36 -9.17 15.41 -11.91
N GLN A 37 -8.81 15.88 -10.71
CA GLN A 37 -7.44 16.21 -10.36
C GLN A 37 -6.54 14.97 -10.23
N TYR A 38 -7.10 13.85 -9.76
CA TYR A 38 -6.38 12.59 -9.53
C TYR A 38 -7.01 11.41 -10.28
N PRO A 39 -6.98 11.41 -11.62
CA PRO A 39 -7.65 10.36 -12.41
C PRO A 39 -7.06 8.97 -12.19
N ASN A 40 -5.77 8.88 -11.83
CA ASN A 40 -5.03 7.64 -11.60
C ASN A 40 -5.04 7.18 -10.13
N SER A 41 -5.92 7.72 -9.28
CA SER A 41 -6.04 7.26 -7.90
C SER A 41 -6.40 5.78 -7.83
N ALA A 42 -5.75 5.04 -6.91
CA ALA A 42 -5.99 3.62 -6.72
C ALA A 42 -7.39 3.41 -6.11
N LYS A 43 -8.27 2.77 -6.87
CA LYS A 43 -9.66 2.50 -6.49
C LYS A 43 -10.00 1.03 -6.71
N ASP A 44 -10.95 0.53 -5.95
CA ASP A 44 -11.56 -0.77 -6.17
C ASP A 44 -12.61 -0.72 -7.31
N ALA A 45 -13.20 -1.87 -7.62
CA ALA A 45 -14.23 -1.98 -8.65
C ALA A 45 -15.49 -1.15 -8.37
N GLY A 46 -15.75 -0.80 -7.11
CA GLY A 46 -16.85 0.06 -6.67
C GLY A 46 -16.50 1.55 -6.64
N GLY A 47 -15.27 1.93 -7.02
CA GLY A 47 -14.81 3.32 -7.01
C GLY A 47 -14.32 3.82 -5.65
N ARG A 48 -14.25 2.97 -4.62
CA ARG A 48 -13.70 3.30 -3.30
C ARG A 48 -12.17 3.37 -3.37
N LEU A 49 -11.58 4.38 -2.75
CA LEU A 49 -10.12 4.47 -2.63
C LEU A 49 -9.57 3.28 -1.84
N LEU A 50 -8.49 2.68 -2.33
CA LEU A 50 -7.77 1.64 -1.61
C LEU A 50 -7.08 2.23 -0.38
N ALA A 51 -7.19 1.53 0.75
CA ALA A 51 -6.62 1.93 2.03
C ALA A 51 -5.53 0.95 2.48
N GLY A 52 -4.36 1.46 2.81
CA GLY A 52 -3.28 0.69 3.39
C GLY A 52 -3.01 1.07 4.83
N ALA A 53 -2.58 0.11 5.64
CA ALA A 53 -2.18 0.36 7.02
C ALA A 53 -0.80 -0.20 7.33
N ALA A 54 0.01 0.57 8.06
CA ALA A 54 1.30 0.13 8.54
C ALA A 54 1.20 -0.51 9.93
N VAL A 55 1.92 -1.61 10.11
CA VAL A 55 2.07 -2.31 11.39
C VAL A 55 3.56 -2.51 11.69
N GLY A 56 3.91 -2.48 12.96
CA GLY A 56 5.25 -2.84 13.43
C GLY A 56 5.35 -4.34 13.77
N ILE A 57 6.30 -4.67 14.65
CA ILE A 57 6.59 -6.04 15.12
C ILE A 57 6.35 -6.18 16.63
N ALA A 58 5.34 -5.49 17.17
CA ALA A 58 4.96 -5.57 18.56
C ALA A 58 4.17 -6.85 18.88
N ASN A 59 4.04 -7.20 20.15
CA ASN A 59 3.34 -8.40 20.58
C ASN A 59 1.86 -8.44 20.12
N ASN A 60 1.22 -7.29 20.02
CA ASN A 60 -0.18 -7.13 19.58
C ASN A 60 -0.36 -6.94 18.07
N THR A 61 0.72 -7.14 17.29
CA THR A 61 0.66 -6.91 15.82
C THR A 61 -0.43 -7.74 15.14
N MET A 62 -0.59 -9.00 15.53
CA MET A 62 -1.60 -9.87 14.91
C MET A 62 -3.03 -9.43 15.23
N GLU A 63 -3.31 -9.03 16.47
CA GLU A 63 -4.61 -8.48 16.87
C GLU A 63 -4.94 -7.22 16.06
N ARG A 64 -3.94 -6.34 15.91
CA ARG A 64 -4.07 -5.13 15.10
C ARG A 64 -4.36 -5.44 13.64
N VAL A 65 -3.67 -6.42 13.05
CA VAL A 65 -3.93 -6.86 11.67
C VAL A 65 -5.36 -7.40 11.53
N GLU A 66 -5.85 -8.18 12.49
CA GLU A 66 -7.20 -8.71 12.50
C GLU A 66 -8.26 -7.60 12.52
N GLU A 67 -8.06 -6.59 13.35
CA GLU A 67 -8.95 -5.42 13.39
C GLU A 67 -8.91 -4.62 12.07
N LEU A 68 -7.74 -4.45 11.48
CA LEU A 68 -7.61 -3.77 10.20
C LEU A 68 -8.31 -4.53 9.07
N VAL A 69 -8.18 -5.86 9.04
CA VAL A 69 -8.89 -6.72 8.07
C VAL A 69 -10.39 -6.66 8.28
N ARG A 70 -10.88 -6.67 9.53
CA ARG A 70 -12.29 -6.51 9.86
C ARG A 70 -12.84 -5.18 9.34
N ASN A 71 -12.01 -4.13 9.38
CA ASN A 71 -12.33 -2.81 8.84
C ASN A 71 -11.99 -2.65 7.34
N LYS A 72 -11.81 -3.76 6.61
CA LYS A 72 -11.66 -3.80 5.15
C LYS A 72 -10.43 -3.04 4.64
N VAL A 73 -9.28 -3.19 5.31
CA VAL A 73 -8.00 -2.71 4.78
C VAL A 73 -7.64 -3.48 3.50
N ASP A 74 -7.11 -2.80 2.51
CA ASP A 74 -6.76 -3.39 1.21
C ASP A 74 -5.32 -3.89 1.16
N VAL A 75 -4.43 -3.33 1.97
CA VAL A 75 -3.02 -3.73 2.04
C VAL A 75 -2.43 -3.48 3.43
N ILE A 76 -1.60 -4.39 3.90
CA ILE A 76 -0.83 -4.22 5.15
C ILE A 76 0.64 -4.01 4.83
N ALA A 77 1.25 -3.01 5.45
CA ALA A 77 2.69 -2.78 5.38
C ALA A 77 3.35 -3.13 6.72
N VAL A 78 4.18 -4.19 6.74
CA VAL A 78 5.08 -4.46 7.87
C VAL A 78 6.29 -3.55 7.69
N ASP A 79 6.24 -2.39 8.34
CA ASP A 79 7.22 -1.31 8.17
C ASP A 79 8.20 -1.27 9.33
N THR A 80 9.46 -1.54 9.03
CA THR A 80 10.54 -1.58 10.02
C THR A 80 11.80 -0.89 9.48
N ALA A 81 12.60 -0.34 10.40
CA ALA A 81 13.88 0.26 10.05
C ALA A 81 14.90 -0.77 9.50
N HIS A 82 14.73 -2.06 9.84
CA HIS A 82 15.58 -3.16 9.41
C HIS A 82 14.71 -4.40 9.15
N GLY A 83 14.30 -4.57 7.90
CA GLY A 83 13.40 -5.65 7.49
C GLY A 83 14.03 -7.04 7.48
N HIS A 84 15.36 -7.14 7.38
CA HIS A 84 16.06 -8.41 7.46
C HIS A 84 16.26 -8.85 8.92
N ASN A 85 15.17 -9.19 9.57
CA ASN A 85 15.11 -9.64 10.95
C ASN A 85 14.16 -10.83 11.04
N ALA A 86 14.55 -11.86 11.83
CA ALA A 86 13.76 -13.07 12.00
C ALA A 86 12.31 -12.78 12.45
N ILE A 87 12.11 -11.80 13.34
CA ILE A 87 10.78 -11.43 13.83
C ILE A 87 9.92 -10.83 12.70
N VAL A 88 10.51 -10.03 11.81
CA VAL A 88 9.81 -9.47 10.64
C VAL A 88 9.37 -10.59 9.71
N ILE A 89 10.30 -11.49 9.37
CA ILE A 89 10.05 -12.64 8.50
C ILE A 89 8.94 -13.53 9.07
N GLU A 90 9.01 -13.81 10.37
CA GLU A 90 7.99 -14.60 11.07
C GLU A 90 6.62 -13.90 11.08
N THR A 91 6.60 -12.58 11.31
CA THR A 91 5.38 -11.78 11.28
C THR A 91 4.72 -11.83 9.91
N VAL A 92 5.48 -11.66 8.83
CA VAL A 92 4.98 -11.78 7.46
C VAL A 92 4.39 -13.18 7.22
N LYS A 93 5.10 -14.25 7.62
CA LYS A 93 4.61 -15.63 7.52
C LYS A 93 3.28 -15.82 8.27
N LYS A 94 3.18 -15.30 9.50
CA LYS A 94 1.96 -15.40 10.31
C LYS A 94 0.78 -14.67 9.64
N ILE A 95 1.00 -13.46 9.13
CA ILE A 95 -0.04 -12.69 8.42
C ILE A 95 -0.50 -13.45 7.18
N LYS A 96 0.41 -13.89 6.33
CA LYS A 96 0.08 -14.61 5.09
C LYS A 96 -0.58 -15.97 5.35
N LYS A 97 -0.19 -16.66 6.41
CA LYS A 97 -0.85 -17.91 6.82
C LYS A 97 -2.31 -17.69 7.22
N LYS A 98 -2.59 -16.61 7.95
CA LYS A 98 -3.95 -16.29 8.43
C LYS A 98 -4.81 -15.62 7.35
N PHE A 99 -4.20 -14.76 6.53
CA PHE A 99 -4.87 -13.99 5.48
C PHE A 99 -4.15 -14.14 4.13
N PRO A 100 -4.30 -15.28 3.44
CA PRO A 100 -3.56 -15.55 2.20
C PRO A 100 -3.81 -14.57 1.07
N CYS A 101 -5.03 -14.04 0.97
CA CYS A 101 -5.44 -13.10 -0.07
C CYS A 101 -5.08 -11.64 0.23
N LEU A 102 -4.68 -11.32 1.47
CA LEU A 102 -4.32 -9.96 1.85
C LEU A 102 -2.93 -9.61 1.30
N PRO A 103 -2.78 -8.55 0.49
CA PRO A 103 -1.48 -8.09 0.06
C PRO A 103 -0.64 -7.58 1.24
N VAL A 104 0.61 -8.04 1.30
CA VAL A 104 1.55 -7.65 2.37
C VAL A 104 2.78 -7.00 1.76
N ILE A 105 3.03 -5.76 2.17
CA ILE A 105 4.27 -5.02 1.90
C ILE A 105 5.21 -5.29 3.08
N ALA A 106 6.47 -5.62 2.82
CA ALA A 106 7.46 -5.83 3.87
C ALA A 106 8.75 -5.05 3.61
N GLY A 107 9.36 -4.53 4.64
CA GLY A 107 10.64 -3.81 4.55
C GLY A 107 10.96 -3.02 5.83
N ASN A 108 12.02 -2.21 5.77
CA ASN A 108 12.85 -1.87 4.61
C ASN A 108 14.06 -2.79 4.52
N VAL A 109 14.40 -3.17 3.32
CA VAL A 109 15.59 -3.99 3.05
C VAL A 109 16.56 -3.28 2.12
N ALA A 110 17.83 -3.75 2.12
CA ALA A 110 18.90 -3.15 1.32
C ALA A 110 19.79 -4.19 0.62
N THR A 111 19.46 -5.48 0.72
CA THR A 111 20.24 -6.57 0.12
C THR A 111 19.34 -7.53 -0.64
N ALA A 112 19.89 -8.21 -1.64
CA ALA A 112 19.17 -9.22 -2.41
C ALA A 112 18.77 -10.42 -1.56
N GLU A 113 19.61 -10.80 -0.59
CA GLU A 113 19.36 -11.88 0.36
C GLU A 113 18.11 -11.57 1.21
N ALA A 114 18.08 -10.39 1.85
CA ALA A 114 16.92 -9.95 2.63
C ALA A 114 15.63 -9.89 1.80
N THR A 115 15.75 -9.48 0.54
CA THR A 115 14.62 -9.46 -0.39
C THR A 115 14.10 -10.87 -0.66
N ARG A 116 15.00 -11.83 -0.88
CA ARG A 116 14.65 -13.24 -1.10
C ARG A 116 13.93 -13.81 0.10
N ASP A 117 14.48 -13.63 1.30
CA ASP A 117 13.92 -14.18 2.53
C ASP A 117 12.51 -13.67 2.80
N LEU A 118 12.24 -12.38 2.49
CA LEU A 118 10.89 -11.81 2.64
C LEU A 118 9.92 -12.30 1.56
N ILE A 119 10.39 -12.52 0.33
CA ILE A 119 9.58 -13.12 -0.73
C ILE A 119 9.21 -14.56 -0.36
N GLU A 120 10.17 -15.35 0.14
CA GLU A 120 9.95 -16.72 0.62
C GLU A 120 9.02 -16.76 1.84
N ALA A 121 9.02 -15.71 2.65
CA ALA A 121 8.05 -15.54 3.73
C ALA A 121 6.62 -15.25 3.24
N GLY A 122 6.45 -14.91 1.96
CA GLY A 122 5.18 -14.65 1.33
C GLY A 122 4.83 -13.17 1.16
N ALA A 123 5.79 -12.25 1.34
CA ALA A 123 5.54 -10.84 1.06
C ALA A 123 5.27 -10.62 -0.45
N ASP A 124 4.22 -9.88 -0.76
CA ASP A 124 3.82 -9.57 -2.14
C ASP A 124 4.60 -8.39 -2.71
N ILE A 125 4.97 -7.45 -1.86
CA ILE A 125 5.71 -6.23 -2.22
C ILE A 125 6.86 -6.03 -1.24
N ILE A 126 8.04 -5.72 -1.76
CA ILE A 126 9.22 -5.44 -0.95
C ILE A 126 9.58 -3.96 -1.02
N LYS A 127 9.69 -3.34 0.15
CA LYS A 127 10.11 -1.95 0.30
C LYS A 127 11.64 -1.91 0.40
N VAL A 128 12.29 -1.48 -0.69
CA VAL A 128 13.75 -1.47 -0.82
C VAL A 128 14.31 -0.08 -0.58
N GLY A 129 15.37 -0.01 0.21
CA GLY A 129 16.09 1.22 0.51
C GLY A 129 15.61 1.90 1.79
N MET A 130 16.54 2.68 2.37
CA MET A 130 16.29 3.55 3.50
C MET A 130 17.27 4.71 3.41
N GLY A 131 16.74 5.94 3.39
CA GLY A 131 17.54 7.14 3.35
C GLY A 131 17.86 7.77 1.99
N PRO A 132 17.30 7.33 0.85
CA PRO A 132 17.43 8.10 -0.39
C PRO A 132 16.62 9.41 -0.34
N GLY A 133 15.67 9.55 0.60
CA GLY A 133 15.00 10.81 0.88
C GLY A 133 15.96 11.80 1.57
N SER A 134 15.90 13.07 1.19
CA SER A 134 16.75 14.15 1.70
C SER A 134 16.68 14.37 3.23
N ILE A 135 15.71 13.82 3.90
CA ILE A 135 15.43 13.97 5.34
C ILE A 135 16.18 12.94 6.20
N CYS A 136 16.62 11.82 5.61
CA CYS A 136 17.25 10.74 6.38
C CYS A 136 18.74 11.03 6.65
N THR A 137 19.10 11.30 7.89
CA THR A 137 20.46 11.58 8.34
C THR A 137 21.26 10.33 8.76
N ARG A 138 20.67 9.13 8.71
CA ARG A 138 21.33 7.89 9.13
C ARG A 138 22.37 7.44 8.10
N VAL A 139 23.65 7.57 8.46
CA VAL A 139 24.80 7.16 7.65
C VAL A 139 24.75 5.69 7.21
N SER A 140 24.14 4.81 8.00
CA SER A 140 23.96 3.40 7.66
C SER A 140 23.06 3.16 6.45
N ALA A 141 22.16 4.06 6.13
CA ALA A 141 21.28 3.97 4.99
C ALA A 141 22.01 4.23 3.67
N CYS A 142 22.95 5.16 3.65
CA CYS A 142 23.73 5.51 2.45
C CYS A 142 24.69 4.40 2.01
N ARG A 143 25.30 3.68 2.96
CA ARG A 143 26.16 2.52 2.63
C ARG A 143 25.36 1.33 2.10
N LYS A 144 24.13 1.16 2.50
CA LYS A 144 23.26 0.06 2.05
C LYS A 144 22.73 0.29 0.63
N SER A 145 22.47 1.54 0.23
CA SER A 145 22.00 1.86 -1.13
C SER A 145 23.06 1.58 -2.20
N ARG A 146 24.36 1.74 -1.92
CA ARG A 146 25.42 1.37 -2.86
C ARG A 146 25.51 -0.12 -3.13
N ARG A 147 25.18 -0.97 -2.17
CA ARG A 147 25.16 -2.44 -2.35
C ARG A 147 23.98 -2.94 -3.16
N LEU A 148 22.89 -2.20 -3.20
CA LEU A 148 21.71 -2.52 -4.04
C LEU A 148 22.01 -2.46 -5.53
N TRP A 149 22.89 -1.53 -5.95
CA TRP A 149 23.31 -1.40 -7.35
C TRP A 149 24.20 -2.56 -7.82
N THR A 150 24.83 -3.27 -6.91
CA THR A 150 25.69 -4.44 -7.21
C THR A 150 24.98 -5.76 -7.02
N ALA A 151 23.71 -5.77 -6.58
CA ALA A 151 22.93 -7.00 -6.47
C ALA A 151 22.69 -7.58 -7.87
N PRO A 152 22.98 -8.87 -8.10
CA PRO A 152 22.66 -9.50 -9.38
C PRO A 152 21.16 -9.37 -9.64
N LYS A 153 20.81 -9.00 -10.89
CA LYS A 153 19.42 -9.00 -11.33
C LYS A 153 18.88 -10.40 -11.08
N LEU A 154 17.87 -10.51 -10.23
CA LEU A 154 17.16 -11.77 -10.02
C LEU A 154 16.65 -12.26 -11.38
N PRO A 155 16.77 -13.54 -11.69
CA PRO A 155 16.23 -14.09 -12.92
C PRO A 155 14.73 -13.83 -12.94
N THR A 156 14.26 -13.24 -14.03
CA THR A 156 12.87 -12.81 -14.28
C THR A 156 11.90 -14.00 -14.44
N ASN A 157 12.24 -15.18 -13.94
CA ASN A 157 11.51 -16.41 -14.19
C ASN A 157 10.93 -17.04 -12.92
N THR A 158 10.20 -16.24 -12.14
CA THR A 158 9.17 -16.78 -11.25
C THR A 158 7.83 -16.25 -11.74
N ALA A 159 7.01 -17.19 -12.20
CA ALA A 159 5.70 -16.96 -12.78
C ALA A 159 4.88 -15.98 -11.94
N ARG A 160 4.72 -14.78 -12.45
CA ARG A 160 3.84 -13.76 -11.95
C ARG A 160 2.41 -14.26 -12.11
N LYS A 161 1.77 -14.68 -11.04
CA LYS A 161 0.32 -14.71 -11.01
C LYS A 161 -0.13 -13.26 -11.11
N SER A 162 -0.74 -12.95 -12.23
CA SER A 162 -1.16 -11.64 -12.65
C SER A 162 -2.19 -11.03 -11.70
N SER A 163 -1.85 -9.93 -11.07
CA SER A 163 -2.78 -8.85 -10.81
C SER A 163 -2.02 -7.52 -11.04
N PRO A 164 -2.59 -6.59 -11.81
CA PRO A 164 -1.87 -5.42 -12.26
C PRO A 164 -1.98 -4.31 -11.22
N THR A 165 -0.89 -3.89 -10.68
CA THR A 165 -0.61 -2.46 -10.43
C THR A 165 0.75 -2.29 -9.77
N ALA A 166 1.75 -1.97 -10.57
CA ALA A 166 3.00 -1.42 -10.09
C ALA A 166 2.82 0.09 -9.91
N VAL A 167 2.93 0.58 -8.70
CA VAL A 167 3.08 2.02 -8.46
C VAL A 167 4.57 2.34 -8.56
N SER A 168 5.00 2.85 -9.70
CA SER A 168 6.31 3.47 -9.87
C SER A 168 6.23 4.90 -9.37
N ASN A 169 6.90 5.21 -8.27
CA ASN A 169 7.17 6.58 -7.87
C ASN A 169 8.43 7.04 -8.59
N SER A 170 8.28 7.62 -9.78
CA SER A 170 9.34 8.39 -10.44
C SER A 170 9.37 9.77 -9.80
N ALA A 171 10.31 10.00 -8.89
CA ALA A 171 10.66 11.34 -8.48
C ALA A 171 11.38 12.00 -9.67
N ALA A 172 10.72 12.95 -10.30
CA ALA A 172 11.34 13.84 -11.27
C ALA A 172 12.30 14.79 -10.56
N THR A 173 13.53 14.79 -11.03
CA THR A 173 14.52 15.83 -10.80
C THR A 173 14.18 17.07 -11.61
N SER A 174 14.13 18.18 -10.98
CA SER A 174 14.51 19.51 -11.50
C SER A 174 15.04 20.33 -10.35
#